data_8a4de91d8230e5225e146f16e68b6afd
#
_entry.id   8a4de91d8230e5225e146f16e68b6afd
#
_cell.length_a   1.000
_cell.length_b   1.000
_cell.length_c   1.000
_cell.angle_alpha   90.00
_cell.angle_beta   90.00
_cell.angle_gamma   90.00
#
_symmetry.space_group_name_H-M   'P 1'
#
loop_
_entity.id
_entity.type
_entity.pdbx_description
1 polymer ?
#
loop_
_entity_poly.entity_id
_entity_poly.type
_entity_poly.pdbx_seq_one_letter_code
_entity_poly.pdbx_strand_id
1 'polypeptide(L)'
;MRDKCMIVAEMSANHNGKKETAIETVRAAKRAGADAVKLQTYRADTITLRCDKPDFIINEGSIWDGQYFYDLYEQAYTPWEWHEELFHVAKEEGLICFSSPFDKTAVDMLEALDCPVYKIASFEITDIPLIEYAASKHKPMVLATGIATEEDIQLAVEACRRMGNNDITVLKCTSSYPAPVEEANLCMIRDLAERFQVKSGLSDHTLGSVSPIVAVTQGASMIEKHFILNRSIGGPDCSFSMEEKDFAQMVKDVLMAELSLGKTTYELTEKMRGSRSASRSPVSYTHLR
;
A
#
# COMPACT_ATOMS: atom_id res chain seq x y z
N MET A 1 -5.12 13.57 18.37
CA MET A 1 -3.84 13.21 17.70
C MET A 1 -4.26 12.51 16.42
N ARG A 2 -3.62 12.78 15.29
CA ARG A 2 -3.84 12.02 14.06
C ARG A 2 -3.21 10.64 14.27
N ASP A 3 -3.88 9.57 13.83
CA ASP A 3 -3.30 8.24 13.86
C ASP A 3 -2.08 8.21 12.92
N LYS A 4 -1.04 7.48 13.30
CA LYS A 4 0.18 7.30 12.51
C LYS A 4 -0.17 6.63 11.17
N CYS A 5 0.42 7.07 10.07
CA CYS A 5 0.29 6.41 8.78
C CYS A 5 0.91 5.00 8.84
N MET A 6 0.16 3.98 8.45
CA MET A 6 0.64 2.60 8.40
C MET A 6 1.52 2.41 7.16
N ILE A 7 2.73 1.89 7.35
CA ILE A 7 3.65 1.57 6.25
C ILE A 7 3.62 0.07 5.96
N VAL A 8 3.22 -0.28 4.75
CA VAL A 8 3.05 -1.66 4.29
C VAL A 8 4.13 -2.01 3.28
N ALA A 9 4.91 -3.03 3.58
CA ALA A 9 5.85 -3.64 2.65
C ALA A 9 5.11 -4.70 1.81
N GLU A 10 4.95 -4.45 0.52
CA GLU A 10 4.37 -5.40 -0.44
C GLU A 10 5.43 -6.37 -0.92
N MET A 11 5.34 -7.64 -0.53
CA MET A 11 6.28 -8.67 -0.98
C MET A 11 6.02 -9.08 -2.42
N SER A 12 4.75 -9.21 -2.82
CA SER A 12 4.38 -9.65 -4.16
C SER A 12 5.18 -10.89 -4.62
N ALA A 13 5.68 -10.90 -5.87
CA ALA A 13 6.50 -11.98 -6.43
C ALA A 13 8.00 -11.91 -6.04
N ASN A 14 8.42 -11.01 -5.16
CA ASN A 14 9.82 -10.76 -4.82
C ASN A 14 10.51 -11.89 -4.04
N HIS A 15 9.81 -12.96 -3.72
CA HIS A 15 10.40 -14.20 -3.21
C HIS A 15 11.07 -15.05 -4.29
N ASN A 16 10.81 -14.77 -5.59
CA ASN A 16 11.38 -15.49 -6.74
C ASN A 16 11.31 -17.02 -6.59
N GLY A 17 10.13 -17.56 -6.19
CA GLY A 17 9.85 -18.99 -6.03
C GLY A 17 10.61 -19.69 -4.89
N LYS A 18 11.17 -18.93 -3.93
CA LYS A 18 11.93 -19.50 -2.80
C LYS A 18 11.32 -19.09 -1.45
N LYS A 19 10.91 -20.08 -0.66
CA LYS A 19 10.29 -19.84 0.65
C LYS A 19 11.23 -19.13 1.63
N GLU A 20 12.50 -19.50 1.64
CA GLU A 20 13.53 -18.88 2.49
C GLU A 20 13.68 -17.38 2.17
N THR A 21 13.60 -17.02 0.88
CA THR A 21 13.61 -15.61 0.45
C THR A 21 12.36 -14.88 0.95
N ALA A 22 11.18 -15.50 0.86
CA ALA A 22 9.95 -14.93 1.39
C ALA A 22 10.03 -14.67 2.90
N ILE A 23 10.49 -15.63 3.67
CA ILE A 23 10.70 -15.51 5.12
C ILE A 23 11.68 -14.38 5.46
N GLU A 24 12.83 -14.33 4.78
CA GLU A 24 13.81 -13.27 5.01
C GLU A 24 13.27 -11.90 4.58
N THR A 25 12.43 -11.83 3.54
CA THR A 25 11.76 -10.60 3.12
C THR A 25 10.84 -10.05 4.23
N VAL A 26 10.09 -10.91 4.92
CA VAL A 26 9.27 -10.53 6.08
C VAL A 26 10.15 -9.92 7.19
N ARG A 27 11.28 -10.58 7.53
CA ARG A 27 12.21 -10.07 8.53
C ARG A 27 12.85 -8.74 8.14
N ALA A 28 13.24 -8.62 6.87
CA ALA A 28 13.82 -7.38 6.34
C ALA A 28 12.81 -6.23 6.34
N ALA A 29 11.54 -6.48 6.05
CA ALA A 29 10.48 -5.48 6.15
C ALA A 29 10.40 -4.92 7.59
N LYS A 30 10.50 -5.77 8.61
CA LYS A 30 10.58 -5.32 10.01
C LYS A 30 11.81 -4.47 10.28
N ARG A 31 12.99 -4.91 9.85
CA ARG A 31 14.24 -4.12 10.02
C ARG A 31 14.17 -2.77 9.32
N ALA A 32 13.49 -2.71 8.18
CA ALA A 32 13.26 -1.48 7.42
C ALA A 32 12.22 -0.56 8.07
N GLY A 33 11.52 -1.01 9.12
CA GLY A 33 10.57 -0.22 9.89
C GLY A 33 9.14 -0.24 9.35
N ALA A 34 8.77 -1.22 8.52
CA ALA A 34 7.38 -1.45 8.14
C ALA A 34 6.51 -1.77 9.37
N ASP A 35 5.25 -1.38 9.31
CA ASP A 35 4.23 -1.75 10.29
C ASP A 35 3.53 -3.06 9.89
N ALA A 36 3.48 -3.33 8.58
CA ALA A 36 2.84 -4.51 8.02
C ALA A 36 3.60 -5.05 6.80
N VAL A 37 3.37 -6.34 6.52
CA VAL A 37 3.76 -6.99 5.28
C VAL A 37 2.51 -7.49 4.55
N LYS A 38 2.44 -7.30 3.24
CA LYS A 38 1.34 -7.79 2.42
C LYS A 38 1.82 -8.88 1.46
N LEU A 39 0.99 -9.89 1.32
CA LEU A 39 1.13 -11.00 0.38
C LEU A 39 0.08 -10.90 -0.72
N GLN A 40 0.19 -11.76 -1.72
CA GLN A 40 -0.84 -11.98 -2.73
C GLN A 40 -1.25 -13.47 -2.71
N THR A 41 -2.55 -13.72 -2.65
CA THR A 41 -3.09 -15.08 -2.50
C THR A 41 -3.96 -15.41 -3.70
N TYR A 42 -3.36 -16.08 -4.68
CA TYR A 42 -4.02 -16.55 -5.89
C TYR A 42 -3.34 -17.83 -6.40
N ARG A 43 -3.94 -18.44 -7.39
CA ARG A 43 -3.35 -19.42 -8.30
C ARG A 43 -3.58 -18.96 -9.72
N ALA A 44 -2.74 -19.36 -10.66
CA ALA A 44 -2.91 -18.95 -12.06
C ALA A 44 -4.28 -19.33 -12.62
N ASP A 45 -4.79 -20.50 -12.26
CA ASP A 45 -6.10 -21.02 -12.70
C ASP A 45 -7.31 -20.37 -12.01
N THR A 46 -7.13 -19.54 -10.98
CA THR A 46 -8.24 -18.79 -10.35
C THR A 46 -8.36 -17.36 -10.88
N ILE A 47 -7.37 -16.85 -11.62
CA ILE A 47 -7.38 -15.48 -12.14
C ILE A 47 -7.26 -15.40 -13.68
N THR A 48 -6.88 -16.49 -14.35
CA THR A 48 -6.83 -16.57 -15.82
C THR A 48 -7.01 -17.99 -16.31
N LEU A 49 -7.02 -18.17 -17.62
CA LEU A 49 -7.10 -19.47 -18.27
C LEU A 49 -5.77 -19.79 -18.96
N ARG A 50 -5.37 -21.07 -18.96
CA ARG A 50 -4.27 -21.54 -19.79
C ARG A 50 -4.72 -21.56 -21.26
N CYS A 51 -4.37 -20.52 -21.99
CA CYS A 51 -4.82 -20.30 -23.35
C CYS A 51 -3.69 -19.66 -24.18
N ASP A 52 -3.50 -20.14 -25.39
CA ASP A 52 -2.46 -19.68 -26.33
C ASP A 52 -2.96 -18.65 -27.36
N LYS A 53 -4.20 -18.14 -27.17
CA LYS A 53 -4.75 -17.09 -28.01
C LYS A 53 -4.10 -15.73 -27.72
N PRO A 54 -4.04 -14.82 -28.69
CA PRO A 54 -3.43 -13.48 -28.53
C PRO A 54 -3.99 -12.68 -27.35
N ASP A 55 -5.28 -12.81 -27.01
CA ASP A 55 -5.94 -12.12 -25.91
C ASP A 55 -5.39 -12.51 -24.53
N PHE A 56 -4.63 -13.61 -24.43
CA PHE A 56 -3.98 -14.09 -23.21
C PHE A 56 -2.47 -13.80 -23.17
N ILE A 57 -1.96 -13.03 -24.13
CA ILE A 57 -0.58 -12.54 -24.17
C ILE A 57 -0.57 -11.10 -23.69
N ILE A 58 0.33 -10.79 -22.76
CA ILE A 58 0.53 -9.41 -22.25
C ILE A 58 1.09 -8.56 -23.37
N ASN A 59 0.42 -7.47 -23.70
CA ASN A 59 0.82 -6.53 -24.76
C ASN A 59 0.32 -5.11 -24.42
N GLU A 60 0.77 -4.58 -23.30
CA GLU A 60 0.29 -3.31 -22.71
C GLU A 60 1.41 -2.28 -22.57
N GLY A 61 2.59 -2.53 -23.16
CA GLY A 61 3.77 -1.67 -22.99
C GLY A 61 4.44 -1.87 -21.62
N SER A 62 4.23 -3.02 -20.99
CA SER A 62 4.76 -3.38 -19.69
C SER A 62 6.09 -4.15 -19.79
N ILE A 63 6.75 -4.32 -18.65
CA ILE A 63 7.97 -5.13 -18.56
C ILE A 63 7.72 -6.63 -18.79
N TRP A 64 6.46 -7.06 -18.82
CA TRP A 64 6.03 -8.46 -19.01
C TRP A 64 5.53 -8.75 -20.41
N ASP A 65 5.59 -7.79 -21.33
CA ASP A 65 5.09 -7.95 -22.71
C ASP A 65 5.66 -9.17 -23.42
N GLY A 66 4.80 -9.87 -24.13
CA GLY A 66 5.13 -11.10 -24.85
C GLY A 66 5.01 -12.39 -24.03
N GLN A 67 4.74 -12.30 -22.73
CA GLN A 67 4.46 -13.46 -21.88
C GLN A 67 2.96 -13.79 -21.88
N TYR A 68 2.61 -15.06 -21.67
CA TYR A 68 1.23 -15.44 -21.38
C TYR A 68 0.89 -15.11 -19.94
N PHE A 69 -0.31 -14.55 -19.68
CA PHE A 69 -0.79 -14.26 -18.33
C PHE A 69 -0.68 -15.46 -17.39
N TYR A 70 -1.07 -16.65 -17.87
CA TYR A 70 -1.01 -17.86 -17.06
C TYR A 70 0.42 -18.18 -16.60
N ASP A 71 1.39 -18.12 -17.51
CA ASP A 71 2.79 -18.46 -17.21
C ASP A 71 3.43 -17.42 -16.27
N LEU A 72 3.09 -16.14 -16.42
CA LEU A 72 3.51 -15.09 -15.49
C LEU A 72 2.94 -15.35 -14.09
N TYR A 73 1.64 -15.67 -13.97
CA TYR A 73 1.01 -15.92 -12.69
C TYR A 73 1.51 -17.21 -12.03
N GLU A 74 1.79 -18.27 -12.79
CA GLU A 74 2.45 -19.49 -12.29
C GLU A 74 3.87 -19.21 -11.73
N GLN A 75 4.58 -18.25 -12.30
CA GLN A 75 5.90 -17.85 -11.82
C GLN A 75 5.82 -16.92 -10.61
N ALA A 76 4.80 -16.07 -10.54
CA ALA A 76 4.70 -14.96 -9.60
C ALA A 76 3.95 -15.32 -8.30
N TYR A 77 3.07 -16.33 -8.31
CA TYR A 77 2.21 -16.61 -7.15
C TYR A 77 3.03 -17.02 -5.90
N THR A 78 2.50 -16.69 -4.73
CA THR A 78 3.01 -17.21 -3.45
C THR A 78 2.35 -18.55 -3.16
N PRO A 79 3.10 -19.68 -3.11
CA PRO A 79 2.53 -20.98 -2.80
C PRO A 79 1.70 -20.95 -1.50
N TRP A 80 0.49 -21.50 -1.56
CA TRP A 80 -0.46 -21.41 -0.46
C TRP A 80 0.03 -22.08 0.82
N GLU A 81 0.81 -23.14 0.68
CA GLU A 81 1.45 -23.85 1.79
C GLU A 81 2.51 -23.05 2.54
N TRP A 82 2.92 -21.87 2.01
CA TRP A 82 3.86 -20.98 2.71
C TRP A 82 3.17 -19.99 3.64
N HIS A 83 1.88 -19.69 3.38
CA HIS A 83 1.17 -18.61 4.07
C HIS A 83 1.15 -18.79 5.59
N GLU A 84 0.87 -20.00 6.09
CA GLU A 84 0.86 -20.28 7.55
C GLU A 84 2.19 -19.87 8.18
N GLU A 85 3.32 -20.30 7.58
CA GLU A 85 4.65 -19.97 8.10
C GLU A 85 4.96 -18.48 7.97
N LEU A 86 4.58 -17.83 6.85
CA LEU A 86 4.80 -16.39 6.65
C LEU A 86 3.99 -15.54 7.63
N PHE A 87 2.73 -15.91 7.91
CA PHE A 87 1.92 -15.26 8.93
C PHE A 87 2.51 -15.45 10.34
N HIS A 88 3.02 -16.65 10.62
CA HIS A 88 3.69 -16.95 11.88
C HIS A 88 4.95 -16.10 12.08
N VAL A 89 5.85 -16.09 11.09
CA VAL A 89 7.08 -15.28 11.12
C VAL A 89 6.78 -13.80 11.27
N ALA A 90 5.80 -13.28 10.52
CA ALA A 90 5.41 -11.87 10.65
C ALA A 90 4.92 -11.55 12.06
N LYS A 91 4.14 -12.45 12.68
CA LYS A 91 3.67 -12.31 14.07
C LYS A 91 4.82 -12.32 15.06
N GLU A 92 5.80 -13.21 14.91
CA GLU A 92 7.01 -13.26 15.74
C GLU A 92 7.82 -11.96 15.66
N GLU A 93 7.93 -11.39 14.45
CA GLU A 93 8.59 -10.11 14.23
C GLU A 93 7.73 -8.90 14.68
N GLY A 94 6.49 -9.12 15.12
CA GLY A 94 5.57 -8.05 15.52
C GLY A 94 5.14 -7.18 14.33
N LEU A 95 4.93 -7.79 13.16
CA LEU A 95 4.33 -7.19 11.96
C LEU A 95 2.87 -7.65 11.82
N ILE A 96 2.04 -6.78 11.29
CA ILE A 96 0.74 -7.17 10.75
C ILE A 96 1.00 -7.88 9.41
N CYS A 97 0.52 -9.12 9.25
CA CYS A 97 0.54 -9.82 7.96
C CYS A 97 -0.88 -9.89 7.41
N PHE A 98 -1.06 -9.48 6.16
CA PHE A 98 -2.33 -9.58 5.46
C PHE A 98 -2.11 -9.84 3.97
N SER A 99 -3.16 -10.07 3.22
CA SER A 99 -3.02 -10.44 1.81
C SER A 99 -4.13 -9.87 0.92
N SER A 100 -3.84 -9.87 -0.39
CA SER A 100 -4.84 -9.67 -1.42
C SER A 100 -5.36 -11.03 -1.88
N PRO A 101 -6.62 -11.40 -1.61
CA PRO A 101 -7.28 -12.52 -2.27
C PRO A 101 -7.74 -12.11 -3.67
N PHE A 102 -7.66 -13.03 -4.63
CA PHE A 102 -8.13 -12.80 -6.00
C PHE A 102 -9.35 -13.67 -6.36
N ASP A 103 -9.80 -14.51 -5.43
CA ASP A 103 -10.99 -15.34 -5.56
C ASP A 103 -11.53 -15.74 -4.18
N LYS A 104 -12.73 -16.34 -4.14
CA LYS A 104 -13.39 -16.72 -2.89
C LYS A 104 -12.63 -17.81 -2.11
N THR A 105 -11.93 -18.72 -2.80
CA THR A 105 -11.18 -19.79 -2.12
C THR A 105 -9.94 -19.21 -1.42
N ALA A 106 -9.34 -18.15 -1.99
CA ALA A 106 -8.28 -17.39 -1.35
C ALA A 106 -8.79 -16.66 -0.09
N VAL A 107 -10.00 -16.07 -0.12
CA VAL A 107 -10.63 -15.49 1.07
C VAL A 107 -10.83 -16.54 2.17
N ASP A 108 -11.33 -17.73 1.83
CA ASP A 108 -11.55 -18.81 2.79
C ASP A 108 -10.25 -19.31 3.42
N MET A 109 -9.19 -19.44 2.62
CA MET A 109 -7.87 -19.82 3.12
C MET A 109 -7.30 -18.76 4.07
N LEU A 110 -7.41 -17.49 3.70
CA LEU A 110 -6.94 -16.37 4.52
C LEU A 110 -7.77 -16.24 5.81
N GLU A 111 -9.07 -16.53 5.77
CA GLU A 111 -9.93 -16.57 6.96
C GLU A 111 -9.47 -17.66 7.94
N ALA A 112 -9.11 -18.85 7.43
CA ALA A 112 -8.57 -19.93 8.24
C ALA A 112 -7.23 -19.58 8.92
N LEU A 113 -6.48 -18.61 8.40
CA LEU A 113 -5.24 -18.07 8.97
C LEU A 113 -5.45 -16.84 9.85
N ASP A 114 -6.69 -16.47 10.17
CA ASP A 114 -7.02 -15.25 10.91
C ASP A 114 -6.43 -13.97 10.27
N CYS A 115 -6.42 -13.90 8.93
CA CYS A 115 -5.95 -12.72 8.22
C CYS A 115 -6.68 -11.46 8.73
N PRO A 116 -5.97 -10.43 9.23
CA PRO A 116 -6.62 -9.31 9.91
C PRO A 116 -7.21 -8.26 8.98
N VAL A 117 -6.83 -8.24 7.70
CA VAL A 117 -7.22 -7.23 6.71
C VAL A 117 -7.33 -7.89 5.34
N TYR A 118 -8.34 -7.56 4.56
CA TYR A 118 -8.43 -7.97 3.16
C TYR A 118 -8.13 -6.80 2.23
N LYS A 119 -7.22 -7.03 1.27
CA LYS A 119 -6.90 -6.04 0.23
C LYS A 119 -7.50 -6.50 -1.10
N ILE A 120 -8.27 -5.62 -1.72
CA ILE A 120 -8.70 -5.78 -3.12
C ILE A 120 -7.71 -5.02 -3.99
N ALA A 121 -7.05 -5.73 -4.89
CA ALA A 121 -6.08 -5.13 -5.80
C ALA A 121 -6.77 -4.28 -6.88
N SER A 122 -6.01 -3.47 -7.61
CA SER A 122 -6.59 -2.48 -8.54
C SER A 122 -7.42 -3.10 -9.65
N PHE A 123 -7.01 -4.26 -10.15
CA PHE A 123 -7.72 -4.94 -11.25
C PHE A 123 -9.02 -5.62 -10.79
N GLU A 124 -9.12 -5.94 -9.49
CA GLU A 124 -10.28 -6.60 -8.88
C GLU A 124 -11.32 -5.60 -8.31
N ILE A 125 -11.10 -4.28 -8.47
CA ILE A 125 -12.02 -3.26 -7.93
C ILE A 125 -13.44 -3.37 -8.50
N THR A 126 -13.58 -3.94 -9.69
CA THR A 126 -14.87 -4.18 -10.36
C THR A 126 -15.48 -5.56 -10.05
N ASP A 127 -14.76 -6.44 -9.36
CA ASP A 127 -15.29 -7.73 -8.92
C ASP A 127 -16.13 -7.58 -7.66
N ILE A 128 -17.33 -7.05 -7.84
CA ILE A 128 -18.27 -6.81 -6.74
C ILE A 128 -18.59 -8.09 -5.95
N PRO A 129 -18.78 -9.28 -6.58
CA PRO A 129 -18.99 -10.54 -5.84
C PRO A 129 -17.82 -10.95 -4.94
N LEU A 130 -16.57 -10.68 -5.33
CA LEU A 130 -15.39 -10.92 -4.50
C LEU A 130 -15.34 -9.92 -3.34
N ILE A 131 -15.59 -8.64 -3.62
CA ILE A 131 -15.61 -7.57 -2.60
C ILE A 131 -16.67 -7.86 -1.54
N GLU A 132 -17.90 -8.20 -1.93
CA GLU A 132 -18.98 -8.57 -1.01
C GLU A 132 -18.60 -9.79 -0.16
N TYR A 133 -17.99 -10.79 -0.78
CA TYR A 133 -17.58 -11.99 -0.06
C TYR A 133 -16.49 -11.71 0.98
N ALA A 134 -15.45 -10.96 0.64
CA ALA A 134 -14.42 -10.55 1.57
C ALA A 134 -14.98 -9.64 2.67
N ALA A 135 -15.82 -8.65 2.31
CA ALA A 135 -16.44 -7.73 3.26
C ALA A 135 -17.38 -8.43 4.25
N SER A 136 -18.05 -9.54 3.85
CA SER A 136 -18.90 -10.34 4.73
C SER A 136 -18.17 -11.02 5.89
N LYS A 137 -16.84 -11.05 5.84
CA LYS A 137 -16.00 -11.54 6.97
C LYS A 137 -15.84 -10.49 8.08
N HIS A 138 -16.35 -9.27 7.88
CA HIS A 138 -16.35 -8.15 8.83
C HIS A 138 -14.95 -7.74 9.34
N LYS A 139 -13.91 -7.96 8.54
CA LYS A 139 -12.55 -7.46 8.78
C LYS A 139 -12.30 -6.19 7.97
N PRO A 140 -11.35 -5.32 8.36
CA PRO A 140 -11.00 -4.13 7.60
C PRO A 140 -10.74 -4.43 6.12
N MET A 141 -11.30 -3.58 5.25
CA MET A 141 -11.17 -3.69 3.80
C MET A 141 -10.27 -2.58 3.27
N VAL A 142 -9.32 -2.93 2.42
CA VAL A 142 -8.46 -1.99 1.69
C VAL A 142 -8.73 -2.16 0.20
N LEU A 143 -9.11 -1.09 -0.50
CA LEU A 143 -9.46 -1.10 -1.91
C LEU A 143 -8.47 -0.23 -2.70
N ALA A 144 -7.80 -0.76 -3.74
CA ALA A 144 -6.91 0.01 -4.60
C ALA A 144 -7.62 0.47 -5.88
N THR A 145 -7.33 1.68 -6.36
CA THR A 145 -8.11 2.38 -7.40
C THR A 145 -7.39 2.55 -8.74
N GLY A 146 -6.32 1.78 -8.99
CA GLY A 146 -5.39 2.05 -10.11
C GLY A 146 -6.00 2.14 -11.50
N ILE A 147 -7.09 1.41 -11.75
CA ILE A 147 -7.82 1.43 -13.04
C ILE A 147 -9.27 1.92 -12.88
N ALA A 148 -9.69 2.27 -11.66
CA ALA A 148 -11.08 2.53 -11.34
C ALA A 148 -11.53 3.92 -11.80
N THR A 149 -12.75 3.99 -12.30
CA THR A 149 -13.53 5.22 -12.41
C THR A 149 -14.14 5.61 -11.06
N GLU A 150 -14.69 6.81 -10.95
CA GLU A 150 -15.42 7.24 -9.74
C GLU A 150 -16.59 6.29 -9.44
N GLU A 151 -17.32 5.85 -10.47
CA GLU A 151 -18.44 4.92 -10.34
C GLU A 151 -18.00 3.54 -9.82
N ASP A 152 -16.88 3.01 -10.30
CA ASP A 152 -16.33 1.73 -9.82
C ASP A 152 -15.97 1.82 -8.33
N ILE A 153 -15.34 2.91 -7.90
CA ILE A 153 -15.00 3.13 -6.49
C ILE A 153 -16.26 3.22 -5.63
N GLN A 154 -17.28 3.95 -6.10
CA GLN A 154 -18.56 4.06 -5.40
C GLN A 154 -19.21 2.68 -5.23
N LEU A 155 -19.28 1.90 -6.31
CA LEU A 155 -19.86 0.55 -6.28
C LEU A 155 -19.11 -0.39 -5.32
N ALA A 156 -17.77 -0.34 -5.32
CA ALA A 156 -16.93 -1.14 -4.44
C ALA A 156 -17.13 -0.77 -2.95
N VAL A 157 -17.17 0.51 -2.62
CA VAL A 157 -17.43 1.01 -1.27
C VAL A 157 -18.84 0.62 -0.81
N GLU A 158 -19.83 0.76 -1.68
CA GLU A 158 -21.21 0.36 -1.39
C GLU A 158 -21.35 -1.16 -1.21
N ALA A 159 -20.57 -1.96 -1.98
CA ALA A 159 -20.52 -3.40 -1.81
C ALA A 159 -20.07 -3.79 -0.40
N CYS A 160 -19.00 -3.16 0.11
CA CYS A 160 -18.60 -3.36 1.50
C CYS A 160 -19.70 -2.97 2.50
N ARG A 161 -20.32 -1.81 2.30
CA ARG A 161 -21.38 -1.30 3.18
C ARG A 161 -22.65 -2.16 3.17
N ARG A 162 -23.03 -2.72 2.02
CA ARG A 162 -24.15 -3.69 1.93
C ARG A 162 -23.91 -4.92 2.79
N MET A 163 -22.66 -5.33 2.99
CA MET A 163 -22.30 -6.43 3.88
C MET A 163 -22.16 -5.98 5.35
N GLY A 164 -22.52 -4.75 5.68
CA GLY A 164 -22.40 -4.20 7.04
C GLY A 164 -20.98 -3.81 7.41
N ASN A 165 -20.04 -3.79 6.46
CA ASN A 165 -18.64 -3.46 6.71
C ASN A 165 -18.36 -1.98 6.37
N ASN A 166 -18.03 -1.19 7.39
CA ASN A 166 -17.73 0.24 7.27
C ASN A 166 -16.25 0.57 7.54
N ASP A 167 -15.42 -0.40 7.90
CA ASP A 167 -13.97 -0.17 8.08
C ASP A 167 -13.26 -0.32 6.74
N ILE A 168 -13.31 0.75 5.96
CA ILE A 168 -12.86 0.79 4.57
C ILE A 168 -11.74 1.81 4.44
N THR A 169 -10.64 1.41 3.81
CA THR A 169 -9.56 2.30 3.36
C THR A 169 -9.44 2.21 1.84
N VAL A 170 -9.48 3.35 1.16
CA VAL A 170 -9.32 3.42 -0.30
C VAL A 170 -7.93 3.97 -0.62
N LEU A 171 -7.14 3.23 -1.38
CA LEU A 171 -5.80 3.64 -1.77
C LEU A 171 -5.79 4.23 -3.17
N LYS A 172 -5.37 5.49 -3.31
CA LYS A 172 -4.96 6.01 -4.60
C LYS A 172 -3.83 5.13 -5.13
N CYS A 173 -3.96 4.70 -6.36
CA CYS A 173 -2.97 3.87 -7.02
C CYS A 173 -2.80 4.34 -8.47
N THR A 174 -1.63 4.12 -9.07
CA THR A 174 -1.37 4.24 -10.49
C THR A 174 -0.84 2.90 -10.96
N SER A 175 -1.63 2.16 -11.76
CA SER A 175 -1.29 0.80 -12.20
C SER A 175 -0.36 0.84 -13.42
N SER A 176 0.82 1.44 -13.23
CA SER A 176 1.95 1.44 -14.15
C SER A 176 3.21 1.07 -13.35
N TYR A 177 4.13 0.30 -13.91
CA TYR A 177 5.24 -0.34 -13.18
C TYR A 177 6.59 -0.13 -13.89
N PRO A 178 7.44 0.89 -13.48
CA PRO A 178 7.15 1.89 -12.47
C PRO A 178 6.14 2.96 -12.94
N ALA A 179 5.44 3.57 -12.00
CA ALA A 179 4.53 4.67 -12.28
C ALA A 179 5.30 5.98 -12.49
N PRO A 180 4.98 6.79 -13.54
CA PRO A 180 5.48 8.15 -13.67
C PRO A 180 4.98 9.02 -12.51
N VAL A 181 5.86 9.87 -11.96
CA VAL A 181 5.51 10.71 -10.79
C VAL A 181 4.41 11.71 -11.12
N GLU A 182 4.39 12.23 -12.33
CA GLU A 182 3.38 13.17 -12.86
C GLU A 182 1.98 12.57 -12.96
N GLU A 183 1.86 11.24 -13.01
CA GLU A 183 0.58 10.51 -13.04
C GLU A 183 0.09 10.11 -11.65
N ALA A 184 0.87 10.32 -10.61
CA ALA A 184 0.53 9.91 -9.24
C ALA A 184 -0.73 10.60 -8.71
N ASN A 185 -1.03 11.85 -9.13
CA ASN A 185 -2.24 12.59 -8.78
C ASN A 185 -2.62 12.51 -7.29
N LEU A 186 -1.65 12.76 -6.41
CA LEU A 186 -1.78 12.50 -4.96
C LEU A 186 -2.81 13.38 -4.25
N CYS A 187 -3.27 14.47 -4.86
CA CYS A 187 -4.40 15.24 -4.36
C CYS A 187 -5.69 14.41 -4.24
N MET A 188 -5.80 13.33 -5.04
CA MET A 188 -6.91 12.38 -4.97
C MET A 188 -7.04 11.71 -3.59
N ILE A 189 -5.97 11.59 -2.80
CA ILE A 189 -6.02 10.96 -1.48
C ILE A 189 -7.02 11.68 -0.57
N ARG A 190 -7.00 13.01 -0.57
CA ARG A 190 -7.96 13.80 0.20
C ARG A 190 -9.37 13.71 -0.37
N ASP A 191 -9.52 13.81 -1.69
CA ASP A 191 -10.82 13.70 -2.37
C ASP A 191 -11.48 12.35 -2.09
N LEU A 192 -10.73 11.25 -2.17
CA LEU A 192 -11.23 9.90 -1.86
C LEU A 192 -11.80 9.82 -0.42
N ALA A 193 -11.08 10.38 0.56
CA ALA A 193 -11.56 10.37 1.94
C ALA A 193 -12.84 11.20 2.11
N GLU A 194 -12.87 12.40 1.54
CA GLU A 194 -13.99 13.34 1.68
C GLU A 194 -15.21 12.89 0.87
N ARG A 195 -15.02 12.42 -0.37
CA ARG A 195 -16.08 12.02 -1.29
C ARG A 195 -16.78 10.74 -0.86
N PHE A 196 -16.02 9.72 -0.50
CA PHE A 196 -16.56 8.40 -0.15
C PHE A 196 -16.73 8.18 1.35
N GLN A 197 -16.34 9.15 2.20
CA GLN A 197 -16.43 9.07 3.67
C GLN A 197 -15.75 7.79 4.21
N VAL A 198 -14.49 7.59 3.80
CA VAL A 198 -13.65 6.43 4.15
C VAL A 198 -12.25 6.90 4.57
N LYS A 199 -11.43 6.02 5.12
CA LYS A 199 -9.99 6.27 5.22
C LYS A 199 -9.37 6.21 3.82
N SER A 200 -8.32 6.99 3.60
CA SER A 200 -7.60 6.96 2.32
C SER A 200 -6.10 6.78 2.51
N GLY A 201 -5.42 6.38 1.45
CA GLY A 201 -3.98 6.16 1.44
C GLY A 201 -3.40 6.07 0.03
N LEU A 202 -2.20 5.52 -0.06
CA LEU A 202 -1.45 5.36 -1.30
C LEU A 202 -0.99 3.92 -1.48
N SER A 203 -1.22 3.34 -2.66
CA SER A 203 -0.49 2.17 -3.17
C SER A 203 0.48 2.68 -4.23
N ASP A 204 1.77 2.69 -3.90
CA ASP A 204 2.79 3.46 -4.62
C ASP A 204 3.68 2.58 -5.50
N HIS A 205 3.68 2.87 -6.80
CA HIS A 205 4.55 2.25 -7.79
C HIS A 205 5.58 3.23 -8.38
N THR A 206 5.66 4.47 -7.87
CA THR A 206 6.69 5.42 -8.27
C THR A 206 8.05 5.03 -7.69
N LEU A 207 9.14 5.56 -8.24
CA LEU A 207 10.46 5.35 -7.65
C LEU A 207 10.74 6.38 -6.54
N GLY A 208 11.48 5.95 -5.51
CA GLY A 208 11.89 6.83 -4.41
C GLY A 208 10.81 7.10 -3.36
N SER A 209 11.02 8.14 -2.52
CA SER A 209 10.20 8.47 -1.34
C SER A 209 9.33 9.71 -1.48
N VAL A 210 9.39 10.42 -2.61
CA VAL A 210 8.66 11.70 -2.79
C VAL A 210 7.15 11.49 -2.73
N SER A 211 6.62 10.52 -3.45
CA SER A 211 5.17 10.22 -3.45
C SER A 211 4.66 9.81 -2.06
N PRO A 212 5.31 8.92 -1.31
CA PRO A 212 4.99 8.63 0.09
C PRO A 212 4.94 9.87 1.00
N ILE A 213 5.93 10.77 0.91
CA ILE A 213 5.98 12.00 1.70
C ILE A 213 4.79 12.92 1.36
N VAL A 214 4.52 13.12 0.07
CA VAL A 214 3.39 13.94 -0.37
C VAL A 214 2.06 13.30 0.07
N ALA A 215 1.92 11.99 -0.05
CA ALA A 215 0.70 11.27 0.36
C ALA A 215 0.33 11.53 1.82
N VAL A 216 1.30 11.48 2.72
CA VAL A 216 1.10 11.81 4.14
C VAL A 216 0.58 13.23 4.32
N THR A 217 1.11 14.19 3.56
CA THR A 217 0.63 15.59 3.64
C THR A 217 -0.80 15.75 3.12
N GLN A 218 -1.24 14.87 2.21
CA GLN A 218 -2.62 14.81 1.72
C GLN A 218 -3.57 14.04 2.63
N GLY A 219 -3.07 13.42 3.69
CA GLY A 219 -3.91 12.75 4.66
C GLY A 219 -3.90 11.22 4.59
N ALA A 220 -2.96 10.63 3.86
CA ALA A 220 -2.84 9.19 3.81
C ALA A 220 -2.76 8.56 5.21
N SER A 221 -3.59 7.55 5.45
CA SER A 221 -3.58 6.70 6.64
C SER A 221 -2.77 5.41 6.43
N MET A 222 -2.48 5.08 5.17
CA MET A 222 -1.71 3.90 4.77
C MET A 222 -0.87 4.22 3.54
N ILE A 223 0.35 3.71 3.50
CA ILE A 223 1.23 3.72 2.34
C ILE A 223 1.70 2.30 2.11
N GLU A 224 1.41 1.77 0.93
CA GLU A 224 1.85 0.46 0.47
C GLU A 224 2.89 0.63 -0.63
N LYS A 225 3.99 -0.09 -0.56
CA LYS A 225 5.06 -0.05 -1.56
C LYS A 225 5.73 -1.40 -1.72
N HIS A 226 6.02 -1.78 -2.98
CA HIS A 226 6.74 -3.02 -3.28
C HIS A 226 8.10 -3.04 -2.63
N PHE A 227 8.42 -4.15 -1.98
CA PHE A 227 9.62 -4.37 -1.19
C PHE A 227 10.37 -5.62 -1.62
N ILE A 228 11.69 -5.53 -1.74
CA ILE A 228 12.57 -6.64 -2.11
C ILE A 228 13.84 -6.61 -1.27
N LEU A 229 14.41 -7.77 -0.97
CA LEU A 229 15.70 -7.87 -0.29
C LEU A 229 16.83 -7.24 -1.11
N ASN A 230 16.91 -7.63 -2.37
CA ASN A 230 17.90 -7.14 -3.32
C ASN A 230 17.42 -7.42 -4.75
N ARG A 231 17.47 -6.41 -5.60
CA ARG A 231 17.03 -6.52 -7.00
C ARG A 231 17.81 -7.57 -7.81
N SER A 232 19.04 -7.91 -7.39
CA SER A 232 19.84 -8.98 -8.03
C SER A 232 19.21 -10.38 -7.90
N ILE A 233 18.24 -10.57 -6.99
CA ILE A 233 17.47 -11.82 -6.89
C ILE A 233 16.69 -12.07 -8.18
N GLY A 234 16.31 -11.01 -8.90
CA GLY A 234 15.45 -11.08 -10.07
C GLY A 234 13.98 -11.34 -9.70
N GLY A 235 13.19 -11.70 -10.67
CA GLY A 235 11.75 -11.94 -10.52
C GLY A 235 10.90 -10.87 -11.20
N PRO A 236 9.59 -11.11 -11.34
CA PRO A 236 8.68 -10.26 -12.11
C PRO A 236 8.62 -8.80 -11.65
N ASP A 237 8.74 -8.54 -10.33
CA ASP A 237 8.52 -7.22 -9.72
C ASP A 237 9.82 -6.55 -9.25
N CYS A 238 10.99 -7.16 -9.53
CA CYS A 238 12.26 -6.72 -8.95
C CYS A 238 12.65 -5.29 -9.36
N SER A 239 12.35 -4.88 -10.61
CA SER A 239 12.87 -3.64 -11.20
C SER A 239 12.33 -2.36 -10.53
N PHE A 240 11.09 -2.38 -10.07
CA PHE A 240 10.42 -1.24 -9.44
C PHE A 240 10.28 -1.37 -7.92
N SER A 241 10.63 -2.53 -7.35
CA SER A 241 10.59 -2.77 -5.91
C SER A 241 11.70 -2.04 -5.17
N MET A 242 11.41 -1.57 -3.97
CA MET A 242 12.35 -0.84 -3.12
C MET A 242 13.16 -1.80 -2.25
N GLU A 243 14.48 -1.65 -2.23
CA GLU A 243 15.36 -2.44 -1.37
C GLU A 243 15.31 -1.99 0.09
N GLU A 244 15.75 -2.87 1.02
CA GLU A 244 15.65 -2.66 2.48
C GLU A 244 16.18 -1.29 2.93
N LYS A 245 17.34 -0.87 2.44
CA LYS A 245 17.98 0.41 2.82
C LYS A 245 17.14 1.62 2.40
N ASP A 246 16.65 1.60 1.16
CA ASP A 246 15.89 2.71 0.60
C ASP A 246 14.50 2.78 1.22
N PHE A 247 13.89 1.62 1.48
CA PHE A 247 12.62 1.53 2.18
C PHE A 247 12.74 2.05 3.62
N ALA A 248 13.80 1.70 4.35
CA ALA A 248 14.05 2.22 5.68
C ALA A 248 14.25 3.75 5.68
N GLN A 249 14.85 4.30 4.63
CA GLN A 249 14.96 5.74 4.47
C GLN A 249 13.59 6.37 4.21
N MET A 250 12.79 5.78 3.32
CA MET A 250 11.41 6.23 3.06
C MET A 250 10.56 6.25 4.33
N VAL A 251 10.64 5.21 5.17
CA VAL A 251 9.92 5.16 6.46
C VAL A 251 10.30 6.34 7.35
N LYS A 252 11.61 6.64 7.45
CA LYS A 252 12.09 7.81 8.23
C LYS A 252 11.57 9.12 7.65
N ASP A 253 11.61 9.28 6.34
CA ASP A 253 11.16 10.49 5.65
C ASP A 253 9.67 10.72 5.86
N VAL A 254 8.86 9.67 5.77
CA VAL A 254 7.40 9.71 6.05
C VAL A 254 7.13 10.10 7.50
N LEU A 255 7.82 9.49 8.46
CA LEU A 255 7.68 9.84 9.88
C LEU A 255 8.07 11.31 10.16
N MET A 256 9.14 11.79 9.52
CA MET A 256 9.55 13.19 9.64
C MET A 256 8.53 14.15 9.00
N ALA A 257 7.93 13.77 7.88
CA ALA A 257 6.85 14.53 7.26
C ALA A 257 5.63 14.62 8.18
N GLU A 258 5.19 13.50 8.80
CA GLU A 258 4.10 13.48 9.78
C GLU A 258 4.36 14.42 10.96
N LEU A 259 5.55 14.34 11.54
CA LEU A 259 5.96 15.23 12.64
C LEU A 259 5.96 16.70 12.22
N SER A 260 6.38 16.98 10.98
CA SER A 260 6.48 18.33 10.43
C SER A 260 5.11 18.97 10.16
N LEU A 261 4.07 18.18 9.92
CA LEU A 261 2.69 18.68 9.75
C LEU A 261 2.19 19.39 11.01
N GLY A 262 2.56 18.91 12.19
CA GLY A 262 2.19 19.53 13.46
C GLY A 262 0.67 19.74 13.61
N LYS A 263 0.30 20.86 14.17
CA LYS A 263 -1.09 21.30 14.33
C LYS A 263 -1.23 22.79 14.01
N THR A 264 -2.38 23.19 13.52
CA THR A 264 -2.69 24.61 13.32
C THR A 264 -2.84 25.27 14.69
N THR A 265 -1.88 26.16 15.05
CA THR A 265 -1.89 26.91 16.32
C THR A 265 -1.15 28.22 16.16
N TYR A 266 -1.65 29.25 16.83
CA TYR A 266 -0.98 30.54 16.99
C TYR A 266 -0.35 30.70 18.38
N GLU A 267 -0.40 29.66 19.21
CA GLU A 267 0.22 29.65 20.54
C GLU A 267 1.75 29.62 20.41
N LEU A 268 2.39 30.52 21.16
CA LEU A 268 3.84 30.57 21.20
C LEU A 268 4.39 29.51 22.16
N THR A 269 5.34 28.72 21.68
CA THR A 269 6.14 27.86 22.55
C THR A 269 6.98 28.72 23.53
N GLU A 270 7.46 28.10 24.59
CA GLU A 270 8.34 28.79 25.56
C GLU A 270 9.58 29.40 24.89
N LYS A 271 10.21 28.64 23.99
CA LYS A 271 11.35 29.07 23.15
C LYS A 271 10.99 30.30 22.30
N MET A 272 9.81 30.27 21.65
CA MET A 272 9.35 31.40 20.83
C MET A 272 9.06 32.63 21.66
N ARG A 273 8.51 32.49 22.87
CA ARG A 273 8.31 33.60 23.82
C ARG A 273 9.63 34.25 24.22
N GLY A 274 10.64 33.41 24.54
CA GLY A 274 12.00 33.89 24.84
C GLY A 274 12.61 34.65 23.66
N SER A 275 12.56 34.09 22.45
CA SER A 275 13.05 34.77 21.25
C SER A 275 12.32 36.08 20.96
N ARG A 276 10.98 36.11 21.14
CA ARG A 276 10.17 37.32 20.92
C ARG A 276 10.55 38.45 21.89
N SER A 277 10.88 38.15 23.14
CA SER A 277 11.32 39.16 24.10
C SER A 277 12.72 39.70 23.79
N ALA A 278 13.62 38.83 23.29
CA ALA A 278 15.00 39.20 22.98
C ALA A 278 15.16 39.90 21.60
N SER A 279 14.24 39.67 20.66
CA SER A 279 14.36 40.14 19.26
C SER A 279 13.80 41.56 19.03
N ARG A 280 13.22 42.22 20.04
CA ARG A 280 12.74 43.59 19.90
C ARG A 280 13.92 44.54 19.85
N SER A 281 14.19 45.10 18.66
CA SER A 281 15.25 46.09 18.49
C SER A 281 14.95 47.34 19.29
N PRO A 282 15.87 47.79 20.14
CA PRO A 282 15.74 49.09 20.86
C PRO A 282 15.59 50.29 19.89
N VAL A 283 16.17 50.18 18.70
CA VAL A 283 16.12 51.22 17.65
C VAL A 283 14.70 51.41 17.10
N SER A 284 13.93 50.32 16.93
CA SER A 284 12.52 50.44 16.49
C SER A 284 11.63 51.15 17.53
N TYR A 285 11.95 51.06 18.82
CA TYR A 285 11.21 51.70 19.88
C TYR A 285 11.44 53.23 19.93
N THR A 286 12.61 53.69 19.52
CA THR A 286 12.95 55.15 19.54
C THR A 286 12.39 55.90 18.35
N HIS A 287 11.98 55.22 17.26
CA HIS A 287 11.43 55.86 16.07
C HIS A 287 9.88 55.85 16.01
N LEU A 288 9.22 55.23 16.99
CA LEU A 288 7.75 55.16 17.11
C LEU A 288 7.17 56.11 18.17
N ARG A 289 7.98 57.07 18.66
CA ARG A 289 7.53 58.16 19.54
C ARG A 289 7.43 59.47 18.78
#